data_b4fc8758ee4d08d3569bdc08a53eec0e
#
_entry.id   b4fc8758ee4d08d3569bdc08a53eec0e
#
_cell.length_a   1.000
_cell.length_b   1.000
_cell.length_c   1.000
_cell.angle_alpha   90.00
_cell.angle_beta   90.00
_cell.angle_gamma   90.00
#
_symmetry.space_group_name_H-M   'P 1'
#
loop_
_entity.id
_entity.type
_entity.pdbx_description
1 polymer ?
#
loop_
_entity_poly.entity_id
_entity_poly.type
_entity_poly.pdbx_seq_one_letter_code
_entity_poly.pdbx_strand_id
1 'polypeptide(L)'
;MRVLTVVGRCSQLPAFYKFTIFGVLVLILIATIHTGPVDFRDHWDKLRRPKKDGLANGIPLRVMLMGASMTLGEHSTGERGFRKQLRDWIVEQGNEVNYVGQNRYGDFLDNDVQAFGAQPIKPTLDRCKDIVPQTQPNLILINAGSSDCFQPQHWGSSLVFVKMRELVDYVLEASPRATVIMSTVITSPWPNVEDCVRSVNAQIRQVAHDLIREGKPVVLAEMHHDQGLPNRVEKKHIGKDNMHPIDEGYFIMGDIFIEAIREVEEKGFLKPPVNNGIAYDGEAERHAEENKSDKQVEENKPEEQKKKEEEDKKAARRRRQW
;
A
#
# COMPACT_ATOMS: atom_id res chain seq x y z
N MET A 1 -24.64 30.04 3.58
CA MET A 1 -25.01 31.20 4.41
C MET A 1 -23.87 31.69 5.34
N ARG A 2 -22.59 31.58 4.95
CA ARG A 2 -21.40 32.05 5.73
C ARG A 2 -20.50 33.06 4.99
N VAL A 3 -20.85 33.47 3.77
CA VAL A 3 -20.07 34.45 2.99
C VAL A 3 -20.38 35.89 3.38
N LEU A 4 -21.54 36.15 3.96
CA LEU A 4 -21.99 37.51 4.32
C LEU A 4 -21.34 38.07 5.59
N THR A 5 -20.70 37.26 6.45
CA THR A 5 -20.10 37.73 7.70
C THR A 5 -18.66 38.24 7.55
N VAL A 6 -17.99 37.91 6.43
CA VAL A 6 -16.61 38.36 6.15
C VAL A 6 -16.59 39.77 5.56
N VAL A 7 -17.62 40.15 4.81
CA VAL A 7 -17.70 41.47 4.15
C VAL A 7 -17.89 42.60 5.17
N GLY A 8 -18.55 42.36 6.31
CA GLY A 8 -18.81 43.35 7.34
C GLY A 8 -17.57 43.83 8.15
N ARG A 9 -16.49 43.02 8.18
CA ARG A 9 -15.25 43.38 8.87
C ARG A 9 -14.19 44.09 8.00
N CYS A 10 -14.37 44.07 6.68
CA CYS A 10 -13.42 44.72 5.74
C CYS A 10 -13.55 46.26 5.70
N SER A 11 -14.61 46.84 6.25
CA SER A 11 -14.85 48.28 6.19
C SER A 11 -13.89 49.12 7.06
N GLN A 12 -13.22 48.50 8.03
CA GLN A 12 -12.30 49.22 8.96
C GLN A 12 -10.81 49.04 8.64
N LEU A 13 -10.45 48.38 7.55
CA LEU A 13 -9.04 48.21 7.16
C LEU A 13 -8.53 49.45 6.39
N PRO A 14 -7.25 49.84 6.56
CA PRO A 14 -6.62 50.88 5.76
C PRO A 14 -6.75 50.59 4.25
N ALA A 15 -6.88 51.66 3.44
CA ALA A 15 -7.12 51.52 2.00
C ALA A 15 -6.11 50.61 1.29
N PHE A 16 -4.83 50.66 1.70
CA PHE A 16 -3.77 49.79 1.17
C PHE A 16 -4.07 48.33 1.36
N TYR A 17 -4.54 47.88 2.54
CA TYR A 17 -4.92 46.49 2.79
C TYR A 17 -6.16 46.04 2.00
N LYS A 18 -7.09 46.95 1.74
CA LYS A 18 -8.28 46.63 0.91
C LYS A 18 -7.90 46.32 -0.54
N PHE A 19 -6.95 47.09 -1.11
CA PHE A 19 -6.45 46.85 -2.45
C PHE A 19 -5.65 45.55 -2.53
N THR A 20 -4.85 45.22 -1.52
CA THR A 20 -4.08 43.96 -1.47
C THR A 20 -4.99 42.74 -1.36
N ILE A 21 -5.99 42.78 -0.46
CA ILE A 21 -6.98 41.68 -0.32
C ILE A 21 -7.82 41.55 -1.58
N PHE A 22 -8.26 42.62 -2.19
CA PHE A 22 -9.00 42.59 -3.44
C PHE A 22 -8.16 42.05 -4.60
N GLY A 23 -6.89 42.44 -4.70
CA GLY A 23 -5.95 41.90 -5.68
C GLY A 23 -5.70 40.41 -5.52
N VAL A 24 -5.54 39.91 -4.29
CA VAL A 24 -5.37 38.48 -4.00
C VAL A 24 -6.66 37.69 -4.33
N LEU A 25 -7.84 38.22 -3.98
CA LEU A 25 -9.11 37.59 -4.31
C LEU A 25 -9.36 37.54 -5.82
N VAL A 26 -8.98 38.61 -6.55
CA VAL A 26 -9.08 38.63 -8.02
C VAL A 26 -8.09 37.64 -8.65
N LEU A 27 -6.86 37.52 -8.13
CA LEU A 27 -5.90 36.55 -8.61
C LEU A 27 -6.36 35.11 -8.35
N ILE A 28 -6.95 34.84 -7.18
CA ILE A 28 -7.54 33.52 -6.86
C ILE A 28 -8.74 33.26 -7.81
N LEU A 29 -9.59 34.24 -8.05
CA LEU A 29 -10.73 34.11 -8.96
C LEU A 29 -10.28 33.89 -10.41
N ILE A 30 -9.25 34.60 -10.87
CA ILE A 30 -8.66 34.43 -12.20
C ILE A 30 -8.01 33.05 -12.31
N ALA A 31 -7.30 32.56 -11.28
CA ALA A 31 -6.72 31.24 -11.25
C ALA A 31 -7.82 30.15 -11.35
N THR A 32 -8.93 30.30 -10.61
CA THR A 32 -10.05 29.34 -10.66
C THR A 32 -10.82 29.41 -11.99
N ILE A 33 -10.89 30.57 -12.66
CA ILE A 33 -11.53 30.70 -13.98
C ILE A 33 -10.64 30.10 -15.08
N HIS A 34 -9.29 30.21 -14.95
CA HIS A 34 -8.37 29.69 -15.97
C HIS A 34 -8.04 28.20 -15.82
N THR A 35 -8.12 27.64 -14.61
CA THR A 35 -7.83 26.23 -14.36
C THR A 35 -9.06 25.33 -14.37
N GLY A 36 -10.27 25.91 -14.36
CA GLY A 36 -11.52 25.17 -14.18
C GLY A 36 -11.57 24.45 -12.82
N PRO A 37 -12.66 23.82 -12.45
CA PRO A 37 -12.67 22.89 -11.33
C PRO A 37 -11.67 21.78 -11.65
N VAL A 38 -10.67 21.58 -10.78
CA VAL A 38 -9.75 20.44 -10.90
C VAL A 38 -10.62 19.19 -10.86
N ASP A 39 -10.76 18.53 -12.00
CA ASP A 39 -11.49 17.27 -12.06
C ASP A 39 -10.57 16.20 -11.45
N PHE A 40 -10.82 15.91 -10.17
CA PHE A 40 -10.09 14.87 -9.45
C PHE A 40 -10.18 13.50 -10.13
N ARG A 41 -11.23 13.26 -10.90
CA ARG A 41 -11.38 12.03 -11.69
C ARG A 41 -10.32 11.96 -12.78
N ASP A 42 -10.08 13.06 -13.49
CA ASP A 42 -8.99 13.19 -14.48
C ASP A 42 -7.61 12.97 -13.88
N HIS A 43 -7.40 13.40 -12.63
CA HIS A 43 -6.14 13.16 -11.92
C HIS A 43 -5.91 11.66 -11.67
N TRP A 44 -6.91 10.97 -11.13
CA TRP A 44 -6.84 9.53 -10.87
C TRP A 44 -6.74 8.71 -12.17
N ASP A 45 -7.44 9.10 -13.22
CA ASP A 45 -7.36 8.47 -14.52
C ASP A 45 -5.95 8.60 -15.13
N LYS A 46 -5.27 9.73 -14.94
CA LYS A 46 -3.88 9.91 -15.36
C LYS A 46 -2.90 9.02 -14.58
N LEU A 47 -3.09 8.93 -13.27
CA LEU A 47 -2.24 8.08 -12.41
C LEU A 47 -2.38 6.59 -12.77
N ARG A 48 -3.56 6.15 -13.19
CA ARG A 48 -3.82 4.76 -13.57
C ARG A 48 -3.40 4.41 -15.00
N ARG A 49 -3.20 5.39 -15.87
CA ARG A 49 -2.84 5.11 -17.29
C ARG A 49 -1.54 4.32 -17.37
N PRO A 50 -1.52 3.21 -18.15
CA PRO A 50 -0.29 2.45 -18.40
C PRO A 50 0.79 3.34 -19.01
N LYS A 51 2.03 3.14 -18.60
CA LYS A 51 3.20 3.76 -19.22
C LYS A 51 3.70 2.89 -20.35
N LYS A 52 4.14 3.52 -21.43
CA LYS A 52 4.66 2.80 -22.61
C LYS A 52 5.87 1.93 -22.27
N ASP A 53 6.73 2.40 -21.37
CA ASP A 53 8.00 1.77 -21.04
C ASP A 53 8.04 1.22 -19.59
N GLY A 54 6.85 1.16 -18.92
CA GLY A 54 6.75 0.73 -17.53
C GLY A 54 7.21 1.76 -16.50
N LEU A 55 7.09 1.43 -15.21
CA LEU A 55 7.65 2.22 -14.11
C LEU A 55 9.17 2.09 -14.13
N ALA A 56 9.87 3.21 -14.02
CA ALA A 56 11.34 3.27 -14.04
C ALA A 56 11.96 2.44 -15.21
N ASN A 57 11.38 2.57 -16.41
CA ASN A 57 11.75 1.83 -17.62
C ASN A 57 11.57 0.30 -17.49
N GLY A 58 10.53 -0.15 -16.84
CA GLY A 58 10.13 -1.55 -16.77
C GLY A 58 11.01 -2.42 -15.86
N ILE A 59 11.69 -1.83 -14.87
CA ILE A 59 12.46 -2.64 -13.92
C ILE A 59 11.52 -3.60 -13.16
N PRO A 60 11.98 -4.82 -12.80
CA PRO A 60 11.22 -5.69 -11.92
C PRO A 60 11.01 -5.06 -10.54
N LEU A 61 9.82 -5.24 -9.96
CA LEU A 61 9.50 -4.77 -8.62
C LEU A 61 9.29 -5.96 -7.67
N ARG A 62 10.23 -6.12 -6.74
CA ARG A 62 10.08 -7.03 -5.61
C ARG A 62 9.51 -6.24 -4.45
N VAL A 63 8.21 -6.42 -4.21
CA VAL A 63 7.43 -5.57 -3.31
C VAL A 63 7.20 -6.27 -1.98
N MET A 64 7.50 -5.61 -0.88
CA MET A 64 7.16 -6.07 0.45
C MET A 64 6.11 -5.15 1.09
N LEU A 65 4.96 -5.73 1.43
CA LEU A 65 3.86 -5.03 2.07
C LEU A 65 3.87 -5.37 3.57
N MET A 66 4.18 -4.37 4.40
CA MET A 66 4.38 -4.54 5.84
C MET A 66 3.24 -3.93 6.63
N GLY A 67 2.75 -4.64 7.63
CA GLY A 67 1.71 -4.08 8.51
C GLY A 67 0.94 -5.11 9.30
N ALA A 68 -0.33 -4.81 9.53
CA ALA A 68 -1.26 -5.64 10.31
C ALA A 68 -2.44 -6.12 9.46
N SER A 69 -3.60 -6.32 10.08
CA SER A 69 -4.83 -6.83 9.44
C SER A 69 -5.29 -6.02 8.21
N MET A 70 -5.13 -4.70 8.22
CA MET A 70 -5.47 -3.86 7.07
C MET A 70 -4.52 -4.13 5.89
N THR A 71 -3.23 -4.44 6.15
CA THR A 71 -2.30 -4.85 5.10
C THR A 71 -2.59 -6.26 4.62
N LEU A 72 -3.09 -7.15 5.48
CA LEU A 72 -3.62 -8.46 5.06
C LEU A 72 -4.85 -8.33 4.15
N GLY A 73 -5.63 -7.26 4.28
CA GLY A 73 -6.89 -7.08 3.59
C GLY A 73 -8.06 -7.77 4.29
N GLU A 74 -7.95 -7.98 5.60
CA GLU A 74 -9.02 -8.60 6.39
C GLU A 74 -10.36 -7.90 6.18
N HIS A 75 -11.45 -8.67 6.10
CA HIS A 75 -12.83 -8.24 5.86
C HIS A 75 -13.12 -7.67 4.46
N SER A 76 -12.17 -7.67 3.54
CA SER A 76 -12.44 -7.39 2.11
C SER A 76 -12.87 -8.65 1.36
N THR A 77 -13.47 -8.48 0.19
CA THR A 77 -13.84 -9.60 -0.68
C THR A 77 -12.59 -10.39 -1.08
N GLY A 78 -12.59 -11.70 -0.75
CA GLY A 78 -11.45 -12.59 -1.00
C GLY A 78 -10.20 -12.23 -0.21
N GLU A 79 -10.32 -11.38 0.79
CA GLU A 79 -9.22 -10.93 1.63
C GLU A 79 -8.05 -10.34 0.84
N ARG A 80 -8.38 -9.69 -0.27
CA ARG A 80 -7.44 -9.09 -1.22
C ARG A 80 -6.94 -7.73 -0.76
N GLY A 81 -7.80 -6.98 -0.04
CA GLY A 81 -7.53 -5.60 0.39
C GLY A 81 -7.11 -4.72 -0.77
N PHE A 82 -6.19 -3.79 -0.52
CA PHE A 82 -5.56 -2.98 -1.56
C PHE A 82 -4.46 -3.72 -2.36
N ARG A 83 -3.99 -4.88 -1.87
CA ARG A 83 -2.82 -5.59 -2.41
C ARG A 83 -3.02 -6.06 -3.84
N LYS A 84 -4.17 -6.71 -4.13
CA LYS A 84 -4.43 -7.20 -5.48
C LYS A 84 -4.60 -6.06 -6.49
N GLN A 85 -5.34 -4.99 -6.13
CA GLN A 85 -5.48 -3.81 -6.96
C GLN A 85 -4.10 -3.20 -7.31
N LEU A 86 -3.24 -3.08 -6.30
CA LEU A 86 -1.91 -2.52 -6.48
C LEU A 86 -1.03 -3.38 -7.37
N ARG A 87 -1.07 -4.70 -7.17
CA ARG A 87 -0.35 -5.67 -8.00
C ARG A 87 -0.79 -5.59 -9.46
N ASP A 88 -2.11 -5.67 -9.68
CA ASP A 88 -2.68 -5.63 -11.01
C ASP A 88 -2.28 -4.32 -11.73
N TRP A 89 -2.36 -3.19 -11.01
CA TRP A 89 -1.92 -1.91 -11.56
C TRP A 89 -0.43 -1.88 -11.93
N ILE A 90 0.47 -2.45 -11.11
CA ILE A 90 1.91 -2.54 -11.44
C ILE A 90 2.13 -3.38 -12.71
N VAL A 91 1.44 -4.51 -12.83
CA VAL A 91 1.51 -5.37 -14.04
C VAL A 91 0.97 -4.62 -15.28
N GLU A 92 -0.13 -3.88 -15.12
CA GLU A 92 -0.68 -3.03 -16.19
C GLU A 92 0.28 -1.92 -16.64
N GLN A 93 1.18 -1.46 -15.76
CA GLN A 93 2.24 -0.54 -16.15
C GLN A 93 3.31 -1.21 -17.03
N GLY A 94 3.36 -2.53 -17.09
CA GLY A 94 4.35 -3.30 -17.87
C GLY A 94 5.56 -3.77 -17.05
N ASN A 95 5.48 -3.76 -15.73
CA ASN A 95 6.55 -4.26 -14.86
C ASN A 95 6.28 -5.70 -14.43
N GLU A 96 7.32 -6.52 -14.36
CA GLU A 96 7.26 -7.75 -13.58
C GLU A 96 7.15 -7.40 -12.10
N VAL A 97 6.32 -8.14 -11.35
CA VAL A 97 6.11 -7.92 -9.92
C VAL A 97 6.11 -9.24 -9.16
N ASN A 98 6.84 -9.25 -8.05
CA ASN A 98 6.85 -10.36 -7.11
C ASN A 98 6.65 -9.81 -5.69
N TYR A 99 5.54 -10.19 -5.06
CA TYR A 99 5.30 -9.91 -3.67
C TYR A 99 6.11 -10.86 -2.79
N VAL A 100 6.74 -10.34 -1.74
CA VAL A 100 7.59 -11.12 -0.83
C VAL A 100 7.21 -10.88 0.63
N GLY A 101 7.32 -11.93 1.45
CA GLY A 101 7.00 -11.89 2.87
C GLY A 101 7.02 -13.26 3.51
N GLN A 102 6.79 -13.33 4.83
CA GLN A 102 6.72 -14.58 5.58
C GLN A 102 5.32 -15.20 5.62
N ASN A 103 4.30 -14.45 5.22
CA ASN A 103 2.91 -14.86 5.28
C ASN A 103 2.31 -14.86 3.88
N ARG A 104 1.24 -15.63 3.69
CA ARG A 104 0.43 -15.68 2.47
C ARG A 104 -1.02 -15.48 2.85
N TYR A 105 -1.71 -14.54 2.17
CA TYR A 105 -3.06 -14.19 2.55
C TYR A 105 -3.88 -13.65 1.37
N GLY A 106 -5.16 -14.05 1.29
CA GLY A 106 -6.07 -13.65 0.21
C GLY A 106 -6.05 -14.59 -0.99
N ASP A 107 -7.09 -14.51 -1.82
CA ASP A 107 -7.41 -15.44 -2.91
C ASP A 107 -6.81 -15.03 -4.27
N PHE A 108 -5.54 -14.71 -4.32
CA PHE A 108 -4.78 -14.49 -5.55
C PHE A 108 -3.39 -15.13 -5.46
N LEU A 109 -2.76 -15.42 -6.58
CA LEU A 109 -1.56 -16.27 -6.64
C LEU A 109 -0.35 -15.67 -5.93
N ASP A 110 0.06 -14.47 -6.33
CA ASP A 110 1.20 -13.76 -5.75
C ASP A 110 0.74 -12.96 -4.51
N ASN A 111 0.36 -13.70 -3.45
CA ASN A 111 -0.27 -13.16 -2.26
C ASN A 111 0.66 -13.12 -1.03
N ASP A 112 1.97 -13.18 -1.25
CA ASP A 112 2.94 -13.04 -0.17
C ASP A 112 2.85 -11.65 0.47
N VAL A 113 3.06 -11.60 1.78
CA VAL A 113 2.90 -10.39 2.57
C VAL A 113 3.70 -10.47 3.86
N GLN A 114 4.25 -9.33 4.31
CA GLN A 114 4.91 -9.21 5.62
C GLN A 114 3.97 -8.55 6.63
N ALA A 115 2.76 -9.09 6.77
CA ALA A 115 1.75 -8.60 7.68
C ALA A 115 1.13 -9.74 8.49
N PHE A 116 0.69 -9.42 9.70
CA PHE A 116 0.10 -10.37 10.64
C PHE A 116 -1.02 -9.67 11.42
N GLY A 117 -2.15 -10.35 11.64
CA GLY A 117 -3.30 -9.78 12.34
C GLY A 117 -2.91 -9.18 13.70
N ALA A 118 -3.48 -8.03 14.02
CA ALA A 118 -3.25 -7.30 15.28
C ALA A 118 -1.79 -6.98 15.61
N GLN A 119 -0.89 -6.93 14.62
CA GLN A 119 0.56 -6.73 14.83
C GLN A 119 0.92 -5.25 14.96
N PRO A 120 1.51 -4.80 16.09
CA PRO A 120 2.08 -3.47 16.26
C PRO A 120 3.43 -3.29 15.53
N ILE A 121 3.95 -2.05 15.53
CA ILE A 121 5.19 -1.70 14.82
C ILE A 121 6.41 -2.50 15.32
N LYS A 122 6.58 -2.64 16.63
CA LYS A 122 7.79 -3.31 17.18
C LYS A 122 7.90 -4.77 16.77
N PRO A 123 6.86 -5.63 16.90
CA PRO A 123 6.91 -6.99 16.36
C PRO A 123 7.08 -7.04 14.83
N THR A 124 6.59 -6.04 14.09
CA THR A 124 6.83 -5.94 12.64
C THR A 124 8.34 -5.80 12.37
N LEU A 125 9.03 -4.92 13.08
CA LEU A 125 10.49 -4.78 12.97
C LEU A 125 11.21 -6.10 13.30
N ASP A 126 10.82 -6.77 14.37
CA ASP A 126 11.51 -8.01 14.80
C ASP A 126 11.40 -9.10 13.73
N ARG A 127 10.23 -9.25 13.08
CA ARG A 127 10.04 -10.19 11.96
C ARG A 127 10.79 -9.78 10.69
N CYS A 128 10.95 -8.49 10.44
CA CYS A 128 11.70 -8.00 9.27
C CYS A 128 13.18 -8.40 9.30
N LYS A 129 13.76 -8.60 10.49
CA LYS A 129 15.16 -8.98 10.64
C LYS A 129 15.50 -10.31 9.99
N ASP A 130 14.55 -11.21 9.91
CA ASP A 130 14.75 -12.50 9.27
C ASP A 130 14.54 -12.47 7.76
N ILE A 131 13.52 -11.73 7.28
CA ILE A 131 13.05 -11.87 5.91
C ILE A 131 13.61 -10.81 4.95
N VAL A 132 13.84 -9.58 5.39
CA VAL A 132 14.31 -8.49 4.52
C VAL A 132 15.69 -8.76 3.93
N PRO A 133 16.69 -9.25 4.72
CA PRO A 133 18.00 -9.61 4.17
C PRO A 133 17.96 -10.73 3.14
N GLN A 134 16.99 -11.65 3.26
CA GLN A 134 16.86 -12.80 2.35
C GLN A 134 16.17 -12.39 1.05
N THR A 135 15.09 -11.59 1.15
CA THR A 135 14.26 -11.24 -0.02
C THR A 135 14.75 -10.00 -0.75
N GLN A 136 15.45 -9.08 -0.10
CA GLN A 136 15.99 -7.86 -0.70
C GLN A 136 14.96 -7.10 -1.56
N PRO A 137 13.80 -6.69 -0.99
CA PRO A 137 12.79 -5.96 -1.73
C PRO A 137 13.33 -4.60 -2.19
N ASN A 138 12.95 -4.16 -3.41
CA ASN A 138 13.30 -2.84 -3.90
C ASN A 138 12.17 -1.80 -3.74
N LEU A 139 10.97 -2.25 -3.35
CA LEU A 139 9.86 -1.38 -2.96
C LEU A 139 9.20 -1.94 -1.69
N ILE A 140 9.14 -1.12 -0.65
CA ILE A 140 8.56 -1.49 0.64
C ILE A 140 7.42 -0.52 0.97
N LEU A 141 6.23 -1.05 1.22
CA LEU A 141 5.07 -0.28 1.68
C LEU A 141 4.77 -0.62 3.13
N ILE A 142 4.71 0.39 4.01
CA ILE A 142 4.48 0.21 5.43
C ILE A 142 3.15 0.85 5.82
N ASN A 143 2.16 0.01 6.21
CA ASN A 143 0.90 0.44 6.82
C ASN A 143 0.80 -0.17 8.22
N ALA A 144 1.43 0.47 9.20
CA ALA A 144 1.53 0.00 10.58
C ALA A 144 1.27 1.14 11.57
N GLY A 145 0.79 0.80 12.77
CA GLY A 145 0.50 1.76 13.84
C GLY A 145 -0.94 1.73 14.33
N SER A 146 -1.88 1.16 13.57
CA SER A 146 -3.28 0.98 14.02
C SER A 146 -3.35 0.10 15.27
N SER A 147 -2.64 -1.02 15.29
CA SER A 147 -2.61 -1.94 16.43
C SER A 147 -1.99 -1.32 17.69
N ASP A 148 -1.09 -0.33 17.54
CA ASP A 148 -0.56 0.45 18.66
C ASP A 148 -1.65 1.30 19.33
N CYS A 149 -2.73 1.67 18.61
CA CYS A 149 -3.89 2.36 19.14
C CYS A 149 -4.96 1.42 19.70
N PHE A 150 -5.23 0.31 19.06
CA PHE A 150 -6.24 -0.67 19.53
C PHE A 150 -5.78 -1.47 20.75
N GLN A 151 -4.47 -1.54 20.99
CA GLN A 151 -3.88 -2.27 22.13
C GLN A 151 -2.88 -1.38 22.91
N PRO A 152 -3.26 -0.17 23.35
CA PRO A 152 -2.31 0.81 23.89
C PRO A 152 -1.65 0.35 25.20
N GLN A 153 -2.33 -0.49 26.01
CA GLN A 153 -1.81 -1.03 27.25
C GLN A 153 -0.65 -2.01 27.05
N HIS A 154 -0.54 -2.61 25.88
CA HIS A 154 0.55 -3.57 25.57
C HIS A 154 1.69 -2.93 24.79
N TRP A 155 1.43 -1.94 23.94
CA TRP A 155 2.38 -1.48 22.94
C TRP A 155 2.74 0.00 23.02
N GLY A 156 1.88 0.81 23.63
CA GLY A 156 2.12 2.25 23.84
C GLY A 156 2.27 3.07 22.56
N SER A 157 1.25 3.85 22.25
CA SER A 157 1.25 4.75 21.09
C SER A 157 2.22 5.93 21.22
N SER A 158 2.70 6.24 22.42
CA SER A 158 3.62 7.35 22.69
C SER A 158 5.01 7.19 22.10
N LEU A 159 5.42 5.96 21.74
CA LEU A 159 6.74 5.64 21.20
C LEU A 159 6.70 5.28 19.71
N VAL A 160 5.63 5.60 19.00
CA VAL A 160 5.50 5.27 17.57
C VAL A 160 6.60 5.93 16.74
N PHE A 161 6.97 7.17 17.06
CA PHE A 161 8.09 7.85 16.40
C PHE A 161 9.37 7.01 16.43
N VAL A 162 9.77 6.53 17.61
CA VAL A 162 11.01 5.73 17.77
C VAL A 162 10.91 4.41 17.04
N LYS A 163 9.80 3.68 17.26
CA LYS A 163 9.60 2.35 16.65
C LYS A 163 9.53 2.40 15.12
N MET A 164 8.83 3.39 14.57
CA MET A 164 8.70 3.55 13.13
C MET A 164 10.03 3.99 12.52
N ARG A 165 10.75 4.88 13.19
CA ARG A 165 12.09 5.28 12.76
C ARG A 165 13.05 4.08 12.72
N GLU A 166 13.10 3.27 13.78
CA GLU A 166 13.90 2.04 13.83
C GLU A 166 13.53 1.05 12.72
N LEU A 167 12.22 0.89 12.44
CA LEU A 167 11.75 0.01 11.38
C LEU A 167 12.25 0.47 10.00
N VAL A 168 12.09 1.76 9.69
CA VAL A 168 12.47 2.28 8.37
C VAL A 168 13.98 2.32 8.19
N ASP A 169 14.73 2.74 9.21
CA ASP A 169 16.20 2.71 9.16
C ASP A 169 16.72 1.28 8.94
N TYR A 170 16.16 0.30 9.67
CA TYR A 170 16.54 -1.09 9.50
C TYR A 170 16.27 -1.63 8.08
N VAL A 171 15.09 -1.41 7.53
CA VAL A 171 14.76 -1.97 6.21
C VAL A 171 15.55 -1.32 5.08
N LEU A 172 15.91 -0.04 5.22
CA LEU A 172 16.79 0.66 4.27
C LEU A 172 18.23 0.19 4.35
N GLU A 173 18.69 -0.19 5.55
CA GLU A 173 20.02 -0.80 5.76
C GLU A 173 20.07 -2.24 5.23
N ALA A 174 19.06 -3.05 5.60
CA ALA A 174 18.98 -4.46 5.24
C ALA A 174 18.70 -4.71 3.75
N SER A 175 18.07 -3.76 3.06
CA SER A 175 17.82 -3.79 1.61
C SER A 175 18.24 -2.46 0.96
N PRO A 176 19.51 -2.28 0.60
CA PRO A 176 20.07 -0.99 0.16
C PRO A 176 19.52 -0.45 -1.17
N ARG A 177 18.76 -1.25 -1.91
CA ARG A 177 18.05 -0.83 -3.12
C ARG A 177 16.58 -0.49 -2.88
N ALA A 178 16.12 -0.63 -1.63
CA ALA A 178 14.74 -0.37 -1.29
C ALA A 178 14.40 1.12 -1.33
N THR A 179 13.21 1.40 -1.81
CA THR A 179 12.48 2.63 -1.55
C THR A 179 11.34 2.33 -0.60
N VAL A 180 11.10 3.19 0.37
CA VAL A 180 10.06 2.98 1.39
C VAL A 180 8.93 3.98 1.19
N ILE A 181 7.72 3.47 1.09
CA ILE A 181 6.48 4.25 1.19
C ILE A 181 5.89 3.98 2.57
N MET A 182 5.96 4.98 3.44
CA MET A 182 5.28 4.96 4.74
C MET A 182 3.84 5.42 4.54
N SER A 183 2.89 4.88 5.27
CA SER A 183 1.55 5.44 5.27
C SER A 183 1.11 5.89 6.66
N THR A 184 0.26 6.91 6.71
CA THR A 184 -0.52 7.20 7.91
C THR A 184 -1.59 6.12 8.10
N VAL A 185 -2.12 6.01 9.31
CA VAL A 185 -3.22 5.12 9.67
C VAL A 185 -4.54 5.79 9.27
N ILE A 186 -5.49 5.02 8.77
CA ILE A 186 -6.83 5.49 8.41
C ILE A 186 -7.64 5.94 9.63
N THR A 187 -8.75 6.66 9.41
CA THR A 187 -9.66 7.11 10.46
C THR A 187 -10.32 5.95 11.22
N SER A 188 -10.65 6.18 12.48
CA SER A 188 -11.46 5.27 13.30
C SER A 188 -12.84 5.87 13.61
N PRO A 189 -13.94 5.07 13.57
CA PRO A 189 -15.24 5.50 14.06
C PRO A 189 -15.28 5.75 15.57
N TRP A 190 -14.42 5.11 16.34
CA TRP A 190 -14.38 5.24 17.81
C TRP A 190 -13.56 6.47 18.23
N PRO A 191 -14.17 7.44 18.97
CA PRO A 191 -13.50 8.70 19.31
C PRO A 191 -12.16 8.53 20.01
N ASN A 192 -12.07 7.66 21.01
CA ASN A 192 -10.84 7.45 21.79
C ASN A 192 -9.73 6.82 20.94
N VAL A 193 -10.09 5.95 19.97
CA VAL A 193 -9.13 5.38 19.00
C VAL A 193 -8.74 6.40 17.97
N GLU A 194 -9.67 7.23 17.51
CA GLU A 194 -9.40 8.32 16.56
C GLU A 194 -8.41 9.34 17.12
N ASP A 195 -8.52 9.71 18.40
CA ASP A 195 -7.56 10.61 19.05
C ASP A 195 -6.16 9.98 19.10
N CYS A 196 -6.07 8.67 19.38
CA CYS A 196 -4.81 7.94 19.29
C CYS A 196 -4.28 7.89 17.86
N VAL A 197 -5.12 7.59 16.86
CA VAL A 197 -4.75 7.56 15.44
C VAL A 197 -4.16 8.90 15.00
N ARG A 198 -4.77 10.02 15.37
CA ARG A 198 -4.24 11.37 15.06
C ARG A 198 -2.86 11.59 15.68
N SER A 199 -2.66 11.17 16.94
CA SER A 199 -1.36 11.25 17.62
C SER A 199 -0.30 10.37 16.95
N VAL A 200 -0.67 9.14 16.58
CA VAL A 200 0.20 8.22 15.83
C VAL A 200 0.55 8.78 14.46
N ASN A 201 -0.42 9.32 13.73
CA ASN A 201 -0.21 9.92 12.41
C ASN A 201 0.71 11.15 12.47
N ALA A 202 0.60 11.97 13.52
CA ALA A 202 1.52 13.08 13.72
C ALA A 202 2.97 12.59 13.87
N GLN A 203 3.20 11.50 14.61
CA GLN A 203 4.51 10.89 14.78
C GLN A 203 5.03 10.25 13.47
N ILE A 204 4.18 9.55 12.71
CA ILE A 204 4.53 8.98 11.40
C ILE A 204 4.94 10.09 10.42
N ARG A 205 4.17 11.18 10.34
CA ARG A 205 4.51 12.35 9.51
C ARG A 205 5.85 12.96 9.88
N GLN A 206 6.14 13.06 11.18
CA GLN A 206 7.42 13.57 11.66
C GLN A 206 8.59 12.66 11.25
N VAL A 207 8.45 11.34 11.41
CA VAL A 207 9.47 10.36 10.95
C VAL A 207 9.71 10.49 9.45
N ALA A 208 8.64 10.52 8.64
CA ALA A 208 8.76 10.66 7.19
C ALA A 208 9.47 11.99 6.81
N HIS A 209 9.07 13.10 7.43
CA HIS A 209 9.71 14.40 7.22
C HIS A 209 11.21 14.37 7.53
N ASP A 210 11.61 13.79 8.65
CA ASP A 210 13.01 13.72 9.06
C ASP A 210 13.83 12.83 8.10
N LEU A 211 13.32 11.67 7.72
CA LEU A 211 13.96 10.78 6.74
C LEU A 211 14.11 11.43 5.35
N ILE A 212 13.09 12.15 4.89
CA ILE A 212 13.14 12.89 3.62
C ILE A 212 14.20 14.00 3.68
N ARG A 213 14.28 14.74 4.79
CA ARG A 213 15.32 15.76 4.99
C ARG A 213 16.73 15.18 5.05
N GLU A 214 16.88 13.95 5.50
CA GLU A 214 18.14 13.20 5.49
C GLU A 214 18.48 12.63 4.09
N GLY A 215 17.65 12.86 3.09
CA GLY A 215 17.86 12.38 1.72
C GLY A 215 17.61 10.90 1.54
N LYS A 216 16.87 10.26 2.45
CA LYS A 216 16.50 8.85 2.34
C LYS A 216 15.45 8.66 1.25
N PRO A 217 15.42 7.52 0.52
CA PRO A 217 14.41 7.22 -0.49
C PRO A 217 13.06 6.85 0.17
N VAL A 218 12.42 7.84 0.76
CA VAL A 218 11.17 7.70 1.52
C VAL A 218 10.12 8.66 0.97
N VAL A 219 8.87 8.18 0.89
CA VAL A 219 7.66 8.94 0.55
C VAL A 219 6.57 8.63 1.58
N LEU A 220 5.69 9.60 1.84
CA LEU A 220 4.55 9.44 2.73
C LEU A 220 3.24 9.33 1.94
N ALA A 221 2.56 8.21 2.08
CA ALA A 221 1.20 7.99 1.61
C ALA A 221 0.19 8.45 2.69
N GLU A 222 -0.45 9.60 2.49
CA GLU A 222 -1.40 10.16 3.46
C GLU A 222 -2.77 9.49 3.33
N MET A 223 -3.08 8.55 4.25
CA MET A 223 -4.35 7.80 4.26
C MET A 223 -5.46 8.51 5.02
N HIS A 224 -5.09 9.38 5.98
CA HIS A 224 -6.05 10.01 6.88
C HIS A 224 -6.65 11.27 6.27
N HIS A 225 -7.95 11.47 6.48
CA HIS A 225 -8.69 12.59 5.90
C HIS A 225 -8.47 13.94 6.62
N ASP A 226 -7.79 13.97 7.77
CA ASP A 226 -7.62 15.19 8.58
C ASP A 226 -6.76 16.28 7.93
N GLN A 227 -6.01 15.93 6.90
CA GLN A 227 -5.21 16.88 6.12
C GLN A 227 -6.02 17.58 5.01
N GLY A 228 -7.32 17.27 4.87
CA GLY A 228 -8.19 17.89 3.87
C GLY A 228 -7.88 17.46 2.43
N LEU A 229 -7.06 16.43 2.24
CA LEU A 229 -6.79 15.88 0.92
C LEU A 229 -8.02 15.13 0.39
N PRO A 230 -8.30 15.21 -0.91
CA PRO A 230 -9.43 14.50 -1.52
C PRO A 230 -9.19 12.99 -1.55
N ASN A 231 -10.28 12.22 -1.69
CA ASN A 231 -10.25 10.77 -1.87
C ASN A 231 -9.42 10.06 -0.78
N ARG A 232 -9.78 10.29 0.48
CA ARG A 232 -9.18 9.64 1.65
C ARG A 232 -10.23 8.76 2.34
N VAL A 233 -9.74 7.78 3.11
CA VAL A 233 -10.63 6.88 3.85
C VAL A 233 -11.39 7.67 4.93
N GLU A 234 -12.71 7.65 4.84
CA GLU A 234 -13.64 8.28 5.78
C GLU A 234 -14.36 7.22 6.61
N LYS A 235 -15.04 7.62 7.69
CA LYS A 235 -15.80 6.70 8.56
C LYS A 235 -16.83 5.84 7.82
N LYS A 236 -17.44 6.35 6.74
CA LYS A 236 -18.39 5.59 5.90
C LYS A 236 -17.75 4.39 5.17
N HIS A 237 -16.43 4.39 5.02
CA HIS A 237 -15.67 3.33 4.38
C HIS A 237 -15.19 2.26 5.37
N ILE A 238 -15.51 2.41 6.67
CA ILE A 238 -15.18 1.43 7.71
C ILE A 238 -16.36 0.46 7.88
N GLY A 239 -16.05 -0.81 7.96
CA GLY A 239 -17.01 -1.89 8.07
C GLY A 239 -17.74 -1.94 9.44
N LYS A 240 -18.64 -2.91 9.57
CA LYS A 240 -19.49 -3.06 10.77
C LYS A 240 -18.71 -3.39 12.04
N ASP A 241 -17.48 -3.89 11.91
CA ASP A 241 -16.57 -4.14 13.03
C ASP A 241 -15.94 -2.85 13.58
N ASN A 242 -16.18 -1.70 12.94
CA ASN A 242 -15.65 -0.38 13.26
C ASN A 242 -14.11 -0.30 13.24
N MET A 243 -13.45 -1.18 12.53
CA MET A 243 -11.99 -1.27 12.47
C MET A 243 -11.48 -1.38 11.04
N HIS A 244 -11.95 -2.38 10.30
CA HIS A 244 -11.44 -2.68 8.96
C HIS A 244 -12.24 -1.94 7.89
N PRO A 245 -11.59 -1.50 6.80
CA PRO A 245 -12.28 -0.95 5.65
C PRO A 245 -13.21 -1.97 4.98
N ILE A 246 -14.28 -1.49 4.38
CA ILE A 246 -15.00 -2.22 3.33
C ILE A 246 -14.20 -2.15 2.02
N ASP A 247 -14.58 -2.90 0.99
CA ASP A 247 -13.88 -2.93 -0.29
C ASP A 247 -13.60 -1.54 -0.86
N GLU A 248 -14.58 -0.62 -0.82
CA GLU A 248 -14.41 0.77 -1.27
C GLU A 248 -13.28 1.49 -0.51
N GLY A 249 -13.20 1.30 0.81
CA GLY A 249 -12.12 1.86 1.62
C GLY A 249 -10.75 1.28 1.26
N TYR A 250 -10.68 -0.01 0.99
CA TYR A 250 -9.46 -0.66 0.51
C TYR A 250 -9.04 -0.18 -0.88
N PHE A 251 -9.99 0.06 -1.78
CA PHE A 251 -9.69 0.64 -3.09
C PHE A 251 -9.12 2.05 -2.97
N ILE A 252 -9.64 2.87 -2.06
CA ILE A 252 -9.09 4.20 -1.77
C ILE A 252 -7.65 4.07 -1.26
N MET A 253 -7.37 3.14 -0.35
CA MET A 253 -5.99 2.88 0.13
C MET A 253 -5.06 2.48 -1.02
N GLY A 254 -5.54 1.63 -1.93
CA GLY A 254 -4.80 1.24 -3.12
C GLY A 254 -4.46 2.42 -4.02
N ASP A 255 -5.43 3.30 -4.28
CA ASP A 255 -5.23 4.52 -5.06
C ASP A 255 -4.17 5.44 -4.43
N ILE A 256 -4.21 5.61 -3.11
CA ILE A 256 -3.22 6.43 -2.39
C ILE A 256 -1.80 5.84 -2.49
N PHE A 257 -1.67 4.51 -2.43
CA PHE A 257 -0.38 3.86 -2.67
C PHE A 257 0.08 3.99 -4.13
N ILE A 258 -0.82 3.94 -5.10
CA ILE A 258 -0.52 4.21 -6.51
C ILE A 258 0.02 5.64 -6.69
N GLU A 259 -0.64 6.64 -6.07
CA GLU A 259 -0.17 8.02 -6.04
C GLU A 259 1.26 8.11 -5.48
N ALA A 260 1.52 7.47 -4.35
CA ALA A 260 2.84 7.46 -3.72
C ALA A 260 3.91 6.74 -4.57
N ILE A 261 3.56 5.66 -5.29
CA ILE A 261 4.49 4.98 -6.21
C ILE A 261 4.83 5.90 -7.40
N ARG A 262 3.86 6.66 -7.92
CA ARG A 262 4.16 7.67 -8.94
C ARG A 262 5.12 8.74 -8.43
N GLU A 263 4.94 9.22 -7.21
CA GLU A 263 5.87 10.16 -6.58
C GLU A 263 7.27 9.56 -6.44
N VAL A 264 7.38 8.30 -6.01
CA VAL A 264 8.66 7.56 -5.91
C VAL A 264 9.35 7.48 -7.27
N GLU A 265 8.59 7.21 -8.32
CA GLU A 265 9.09 7.15 -9.69
C GLU A 265 9.57 8.51 -10.19
N GLU A 266 8.78 9.57 -9.99
CA GLU A 266 9.14 10.95 -10.38
C GLU A 266 10.42 11.43 -9.69
N LYS A 267 10.65 11.00 -8.44
CA LYS A 267 11.88 11.25 -7.70
C LYS A 267 13.07 10.40 -8.15
N GLY A 268 12.86 9.42 -9.02
CA GLY A 268 13.91 8.51 -9.48
C GLY A 268 14.45 7.57 -8.39
N PHE A 269 13.62 7.23 -7.40
CA PHE A 269 14.04 6.40 -6.27
C PHE A 269 14.02 4.90 -6.58
N LEU A 270 13.21 4.47 -7.56
CA LEU A 270 13.13 3.06 -7.93
C LEU A 270 14.45 2.56 -8.54
N LYS A 271 14.97 1.46 -7.99
CA LYS A 271 16.18 0.77 -8.45
C LYS A 271 15.86 -0.68 -8.75
N PRO A 272 16.54 -1.33 -9.72
CA PRO A 272 16.37 -2.77 -9.94
C PRO A 272 16.63 -3.57 -8.66
N PRO A 273 15.91 -4.67 -8.38
CA PRO A 273 16.17 -5.52 -7.23
C PRO A 273 17.55 -6.20 -7.35
N VAL A 274 18.07 -6.66 -6.22
CA VAL A 274 19.30 -7.49 -6.22
C VAL A 274 18.99 -8.83 -6.86
N ASN A 275 19.85 -9.30 -7.74
CA ASN A 275 19.75 -10.66 -8.25
C ASN A 275 20.26 -11.65 -7.19
N ASN A 276 19.36 -12.27 -6.47
CA ASN A 276 19.60 -13.24 -5.40
C ASN A 276 18.91 -14.59 -5.65
N GLY A 277 18.47 -14.83 -6.89
CA GLY A 277 17.81 -16.06 -7.29
C GLY A 277 16.28 -16.09 -7.09
N ILE A 278 15.68 -15.06 -6.47
CA ILE A 278 14.23 -14.91 -6.37
C ILE A 278 13.69 -14.45 -7.74
N ALA A 279 12.62 -15.08 -8.19
CA ALA A 279 11.96 -14.76 -9.45
C ALA A 279 11.50 -13.28 -9.50
N TYR A 280 11.40 -12.72 -10.70
CA TYR A 280 10.89 -11.36 -10.87
C TYR A 280 9.36 -11.32 -10.98
N ASP A 281 8.73 -12.42 -11.40
CA ASP A 281 7.28 -12.58 -11.49
C ASP A 281 6.81 -13.61 -10.45
N GLY A 282 6.05 -13.16 -9.45
CA GLY A 282 5.55 -14.00 -8.36
C GLY A 282 4.46 -14.98 -8.81
N GLU A 283 3.62 -14.66 -9.80
CA GLU A 283 2.64 -15.62 -10.33
C GLU A 283 3.34 -16.76 -11.08
N ALA A 284 4.32 -16.45 -11.92
CA ALA A 284 5.11 -17.46 -12.59
C ALA A 284 5.87 -18.36 -11.60
N GLU A 285 6.39 -17.77 -10.51
CA GLU A 285 7.03 -18.51 -9.43
C GLU A 285 6.06 -19.49 -8.75
N ARG A 286 4.82 -19.08 -8.43
CA ARG A 286 3.78 -19.92 -7.84
C ARG A 286 3.36 -21.06 -8.75
N HIS A 287 3.14 -20.79 -10.01
CA HIS A 287 2.84 -21.85 -10.98
C HIS A 287 3.98 -22.86 -11.10
N ALA A 288 5.23 -22.42 -11.01
CA ALA A 288 6.36 -23.35 -11.03
C ALA A 288 6.44 -24.22 -9.76
N GLU A 289 6.07 -23.67 -8.59
CA GLU A 289 5.98 -24.43 -7.33
C GLU A 289 4.86 -25.46 -7.36
N GLU A 290 3.66 -25.09 -7.80
CA GLU A 290 2.52 -25.99 -7.97
C GLU A 290 2.87 -27.16 -8.89
N ASN A 291 3.46 -26.88 -10.05
CA ASN A 291 3.87 -27.92 -10.99
C ASN A 291 4.95 -28.87 -10.43
N LYS A 292 5.84 -28.39 -9.56
CA LYS A 292 6.83 -29.26 -8.87
C LYS A 292 6.16 -30.14 -7.83
N SER A 293 5.24 -29.58 -7.04
CA SER A 293 4.47 -30.30 -6.04
C SER A 293 3.67 -31.43 -6.68
N ASP A 294 2.95 -31.16 -7.78
CA ASP A 294 2.15 -32.16 -8.49
C ASP A 294 3.01 -33.29 -9.06
N LYS A 295 4.18 -32.99 -9.59
CA LYS A 295 5.13 -34.02 -10.06
C LYS A 295 5.63 -34.90 -8.92
N GLN A 296 5.98 -34.30 -7.76
CA GLN A 296 6.41 -35.08 -6.61
C GLN A 296 5.30 -35.98 -6.06
N VAL A 297 4.04 -35.49 -6.04
CA VAL A 297 2.89 -36.30 -5.66
C VAL A 297 2.69 -37.46 -6.64
N GLU A 298 2.82 -37.23 -7.95
CA GLU A 298 2.69 -38.25 -8.98
C GLU A 298 3.83 -39.28 -8.89
N GLU A 299 5.07 -38.86 -8.67
CA GLU A 299 6.22 -39.72 -8.49
C GLU A 299 6.10 -40.64 -7.25
N ASN A 300 5.53 -40.10 -6.17
CA ASN A 300 5.38 -40.81 -4.89
C ASN A 300 4.10 -41.68 -4.81
N LYS A 301 3.24 -41.69 -5.83
CA LYS A 301 2.08 -42.57 -5.86
C LYS A 301 2.52 -44.07 -5.86
N PRO A 302 1.87 -44.93 -5.06
CA PRO A 302 2.12 -46.38 -5.10
C PRO A 302 1.95 -46.95 -6.52
N GLU A 303 2.82 -47.87 -6.91
CA GLU A 303 2.76 -48.49 -8.25
C GLU A 303 1.42 -49.12 -8.60
N GLU A 304 0.72 -49.65 -7.60
CA GLU A 304 -0.65 -50.19 -7.77
C GLU A 304 -1.65 -49.12 -8.21
N GLN A 305 -1.58 -47.92 -7.66
CA GLN A 305 -2.45 -46.80 -8.04
C GLN A 305 -2.13 -46.31 -9.45
N LYS A 306 -0.83 -46.18 -9.80
CA LYS A 306 -0.38 -45.80 -11.16
C LYS A 306 -0.89 -46.80 -12.21
N LYS A 307 -0.83 -48.13 -11.95
CA LYS A 307 -1.35 -49.16 -12.84
C LYS A 307 -2.86 -49.09 -13.03
N LYS A 308 -3.59 -48.87 -11.94
CA LYS A 308 -5.06 -48.74 -11.98
C LYS A 308 -5.49 -47.49 -12.77
N GLU A 309 -4.87 -46.35 -12.57
CA GLU A 309 -5.17 -45.13 -13.33
C GLU A 309 -4.84 -45.28 -14.83
N GLU A 310 -3.77 -45.99 -15.16
CA GLU A 310 -3.43 -46.30 -16.55
C GLU A 310 -4.42 -47.24 -17.23
N GLU A 311 -4.91 -48.24 -16.51
CA GLU A 311 -5.96 -49.12 -16.98
C GLU A 311 -7.29 -48.40 -17.21
N ASP A 312 -7.69 -47.52 -16.27
CA ASP A 312 -8.90 -46.72 -16.38
C ASP A 312 -8.79 -45.72 -17.56
N LYS A 313 -7.65 -45.11 -17.77
CA LYS A 313 -7.38 -44.22 -18.93
C LYS A 313 -7.44 -45.03 -20.26
N LYS A 314 -6.93 -46.26 -20.31
CA LYS A 314 -7.02 -47.12 -21.47
C LYS A 314 -8.49 -47.58 -21.74
N ALA A 315 -9.25 -47.87 -20.69
CA ALA A 315 -10.67 -48.23 -20.81
C ALA A 315 -11.52 -47.03 -21.29
N ALA A 316 -11.26 -45.81 -20.78
CA ALA A 316 -11.95 -44.60 -21.22
C ALA A 316 -11.65 -44.23 -22.68
N ARG A 317 -10.41 -44.42 -23.16
CA ARG A 317 -10.05 -44.24 -24.57
C ARG A 317 -10.76 -45.21 -25.49
N ARG A 318 -10.90 -46.51 -25.09
CA ARG A 318 -11.66 -47.53 -25.85
C ARG A 318 -13.14 -47.21 -25.98
N ARG A 319 -13.75 -46.62 -24.90
CA ARG A 319 -15.18 -46.21 -24.93
C ARG A 319 -15.47 -44.99 -25.83
N ARG A 320 -14.46 -44.18 -26.18
CA ARG A 320 -14.61 -43.02 -27.09
C ARG A 320 -14.40 -43.39 -28.57
N GLN A 321 -14.00 -44.60 -28.85
CA GLN A 321 -13.78 -45.11 -30.24
C GLN A 321 -14.95 -45.92 -30.77
N TRP A 322 -15.99 -46.12 -29.97
CA TRP A 322 -17.28 -46.71 -30.35
C TRP A 322 -18.39 -45.64 -30.28
#